data_765946ed6e3f4314dff529f8ac2139c5
#
_entry.id   765946ed6e3f4314dff529f8ac2139c5
#
_cell.length_a   1.000
_cell.length_b   1.000
_cell.length_c   1.000
_cell.angle_alpha   90.00
_cell.angle_beta   90.00
_cell.angle_gamma   90.00
#
_symmetry.space_group_name_H-M   'P 1'
#
loop_
_entity.id
_entity.type
_entity.pdbx_description
1 polymer ?
#
loop_
_entity_poly.entity_id
_entity_poly.type
_entity_poly.pdbx_seq_one_letter_code
_entity_poly.pdbx_strand_id
1 'polypeptide(L)'
;MGGFFGVASKNDCVFDLFFGTDYHSHLGTRRGGMAVYGKNGFDRAIHNIENSPFRTKFEKDANEMKGYMGIGCISDYEPQPLLLRSHHGTYVITTVGKINNTEEIVEELLSRHTHYMEMTSGEINATELVATLINQKENLVEGIQYAQERIKGSLTLMVLTQKGIYIARDKLGRTPVSIGRKEGAYCASFESFAYLNLGYEEYRELGPGEIAVMTPETVTTLVKPGEDMKICTFLWVYYGYPSSSYEGISVEQMRYRCGELLAERDNVRPDTVAGVPDSGIAHAVGYANKSGIPFSRPFIKYTPTWPRSFMPTMQSQRNQIAKMKLIPVHDLIKGKRLLLIDDSIVRGTQLRETTEFLYRSGAKEVHIRPACPPLIYGCKFLNFSRSTSDMDLITRRIIQRFEGCQDEEILREYANPDSERYQKMVDAIGREMNFSSLRYHRLDDMIKSVGIDASKLCTYCWNGRE
;
A
#
# COMPACT_ATOMS: atom_id res chain seq x y z
N MET A 1 0.02 5.68 -1.29
CA MET A 1 -0.93 5.17 -0.28
C MET A 1 -0.55 5.82 1.05
N GLY A 2 -1.20 5.51 2.12
CA GLY A 2 -0.85 5.94 3.46
C GLY A 2 -1.06 4.81 4.44
N GLY A 3 -0.68 5.03 5.68
CA GLY A 3 -0.93 4.11 6.80
C GLY A 3 -1.06 4.90 8.08
N PHE A 4 -1.67 4.31 9.08
CA PHE A 4 -1.91 4.96 10.35
C PHE A 4 -1.61 4.06 11.53
N PHE A 5 -1.38 4.69 12.67
CA PHE A 5 -1.27 4.07 13.97
C PHE A 5 -2.03 4.89 15.01
N GLY A 6 -2.84 4.22 15.83
CA GLY A 6 -3.55 4.84 16.94
C GLY A 6 -3.24 4.12 18.24
N VAL A 7 -3.18 4.83 19.36
CA VAL A 7 -2.88 4.26 20.65
C VAL A 7 -3.67 4.94 21.77
N ALA A 8 -4.23 4.14 22.67
CA ALA A 8 -4.86 4.58 23.91
C ALA A 8 -4.22 3.84 25.09
N SER A 9 -3.67 4.58 26.06
CA SER A 9 -2.87 4.05 27.17
C SER A 9 -3.20 4.73 28.49
N LYS A 10 -3.08 4.02 29.58
CA LYS A 10 -3.15 4.59 30.94
C LYS A 10 -1.95 5.48 31.26
N ASN A 11 -0.85 5.32 30.52
CA ASN A 11 0.39 6.07 30.66
C ASN A 11 0.62 6.95 29.42
N ASP A 12 1.72 7.72 29.42
CA ASP A 12 2.14 8.47 28.23
C ASP A 12 2.32 7.51 27.04
N CYS A 13 1.67 7.84 25.92
CA CYS A 13 1.64 6.98 24.73
C CYS A 13 2.50 7.51 23.57
N VAL A 14 3.18 8.63 23.74
CA VAL A 14 3.87 9.32 22.64
C VAL A 14 4.96 8.45 22.01
N PHE A 15 5.71 7.70 22.82
CA PHE A 15 6.73 6.77 22.31
C PHE A 15 6.12 5.71 21.39
N ASP A 16 5.06 5.05 21.81
CA ASP A 16 4.37 4.03 21.02
C ASP A 16 3.78 4.64 19.74
N LEU A 17 3.18 5.84 19.84
CA LEU A 17 2.64 6.56 18.69
C LEU A 17 3.72 6.91 17.67
N PHE A 18 4.84 7.43 18.13
CA PHE A 18 5.97 7.83 17.28
C PHE A 18 6.54 6.66 16.48
N PHE A 19 6.91 5.57 17.16
CA PHE A 19 7.45 4.39 16.48
C PHE A 19 6.39 3.63 15.69
N GLY A 20 5.16 3.51 16.21
CA GLY A 20 4.06 2.89 15.50
C GLY A 20 3.75 3.59 14.18
N THR A 21 3.80 4.94 14.17
CA THR A 21 3.64 5.72 12.95
C THR A 21 4.83 5.55 12.00
N ASP A 22 6.06 5.61 12.53
CA ASP A 22 7.29 5.42 11.73
C ASP A 22 7.33 4.07 11.01
N TYR A 23 6.84 3.01 11.63
CA TYR A 23 6.75 1.68 11.01
C TYR A 23 5.85 1.63 9.76
N HIS A 24 5.04 2.66 9.51
CA HIS A 24 4.24 2.82 8.30
C HIS A 24 4.95 3.63 7.19
N SER A 25 6.22 4.05 7.40
CA SER A 25 6.97 4.89 6.45
C SER A 25 7.21 4.24 5.07
N HIS A 26 7.07 2.92 4.95
CA HIS A 26 7.13 2.23 3.66
C HIS A 26 5.87 2.47 2.79
N LEU A 27 4.74 2.88 3.39
CA LEU A 27 3.45 3.11 2.72
C LEU A 27 3.30 4.52 2.16
N GLY A 28 4.15 5.46 2.53
CA GLY A 28 4.10 6.83 2.03
C GLY A 28 5.42 7.57 2.21
N THR A 29 5.60 8.68 1.48
CA THR A 29 6.90 9.34 1.38
C THR A 29 6.86 10.85 1.45
N ARG A 30 5.68 11.47 1.57
CA ARG A 30 5.56 12.93 1.47
C ARG A 30 5.25 13.62 2.78
N ARG A 31 4.27 13.11 3.50
CA ARG A 31 3.76 13.73 4.72
C ARG A 31 3.75 12.71 5.84
N GLY A 32 4.05 13.17 7.03
CA GLY A 32 3.80 12.46 8.27
C GLY A 32 3.10 13.39 9.23
N GLY A 33 2.31 12.84 10.13
CA GLY A 33 1.65 13.61 11.17
C GLY A 33 1.36 12.78 12.40
N MET A 34 1.35 13.44 13.54
CA MET A 34 0.94 12.89 14.83
C MET A 34 0.06 13.90 15.56
N ALA A 35 -0.91 13.38 16.28
CA ALA A 35 -1.67 14.17 17.25
C ALA A 35 -1.95 13.37 18.50
N VAL A 36 -1.90 14.04 19.64
CA VAL A 36 -2.15 13.43 20.95
C VAL A 36 -3.19 14.21 21.73
N TYR A 37 -3.87 13.54 22.65
CA TYR A 37 -4.71 14.12 23.66
C TYR A 37 -4.15 13.80 25.05
N GLY A 38 -3.93 14.83 25.84
CA GLY A 38 -3.39 14.72 27.20
C GLY A 38 -3.97 15.76 28.15
N LYS A 39 -3.31 15.99 29.29
CA LYS A 39 -3.76 16.95 30.32
C LYS A 39 -3.91 18.37 29.79
N ASN A 40 -3.11 18.75 28.80
CA ASN A 40 -3.11 20.09 28.19
C ASN A 40 -4.05 20.20 26.97
N GLY A 41 -4.89 19.18 26.72
CA GLY A 41 -5.76 19.12 25.55
C GLY A 41 -5.09 18.42 24.36
N PHE A 42 -5.42 18.86 23.14
CA PHE A 42 -4.88 18.33 21.92
C PHE A 42 -3.58 19.02 21.52
N ASP A 43 -2.60 18.24 21.09
CA ASP A 43 -1.37 18.70 20.46
C ASP A 43 -1.16 17.98 19.13
N ARG A 44 -0.58 18.65 18.11
CA ARG A 44 -0.47 18.14 16.74
C ARG A 44 0.79 18.65 16.05
N ALA A 45 1.48 17.74 15.36
CA ALA A 45 2.58 18.07 14.45
C ALA A 45 2.37 17.39 13.08
N ILE A 46 2.68 18.13 12.01
CA ILE A 46 2.68 17.63 10.63
C ILE A 46 3.95 18.11 9.95
N HIS A 47 4.69 17.19 9.32
CA HIS A 47 5.92 17.50 8.60
C HIS A 47 5.94 16.91 7.19
N ASN A 48 6.67 17.60 6.31
CA ASN A 48 7.12 17.01 5.04
C ASN A 48 8.28 16.05 5.32
N ILE A 49 8.12 14.79 4.90
CA ILE A 49 9.12 13.72 5.08
C ILE A 49 9.80 13.30 3.76
N GLU A 50 9.61 14.07 2.68
CA GLU A 50 10.22 13.75 1.37
C GLU A 50 11.75 13.74 1.44
N ASN A 51 12.31 14.66 2.22
CA ASN A 51 13.75 14.94 2.28
C ASN A 51 14.44 14.38 3.52
N SER A 52 13.69 13.80 4.46
CA SER A 52 14.21 13.27 5.71
C SER A 52 13.27 12.21 6.27
N PRO A 53 13.79 11.13 6.87
CA PRO A 53 12.95 10.11 7.49
C PRO A 53 12.01 10.69 8.55
N PHE A 54 10.86 10.03 8.72
CA PHE A 54 9.88 10.39 9.74
C PHE A 54 10.53 10.59 11.13
N ARG A 55 11.34 9.65 11.58
CA ARG A 55 12.04 9.72 12.88
C ARG A 55 12.79 11.02 13.08
N THR A 56 13.56 11.44 12.09
CA THR A 56 14.36 12.67 12.17
C THR A 56 13.50 13.92 12.25
N LYS A 57 12.38 13.92 11.51
CA LYS A 57 11.48 15.08 11.46
C LYS A 57 10.67 15.27 12.75
N PHE A 58 10.27 14.18 13.36
CA PHE A 58 9.38 14.17 14.53
C PHE A 58 10.09 13.94 15.86
N GLU A 59 11.43 13.83 15.90
CA GLU A 59 12.20 13.60 17.13
C GLU A 59 11.92 14.68 18.18
N LYS A 60 11.91 15.94 17.77
CA LYS A 60 11.60 17.06 18.66
C LYS A 60 10.17 17.00 19.18
N ASP A 61 9.20 16.81 18.28
CA ASP A 61 7.79 16.73 18.66
C ASP A 61 7.53 15.55 19.62
N ALA A 62 8.13 14.39 19.37
CA ALA A 62 8.02 13.21 20.23
C ALA A 62 8.59 13.44 21.64
N ASN A 63 9.60 14.29 21.80
CA ASN A 63 10.16 14.65 23.10
C ASN A 63 9.31 15.69 23.85
N GLU A 64 8.63 16.57 23.13
CA GLU A 64 7.85 17.69 23.70
C GLU A 64 6.39 17.30 23.98
N MET A 65 5.76 16.51 23.10
CA MET A 65 4.38 16.04 23.25
C MET A 65 4.18 15.14 24.46
N LYS A 66 2.99 15.21 25.08
CA LYS A 66 2.56 14.34 26.17
C LYS A 66 1.08 14.01 26.02
N GLY A 67 0.73 12.72 26.08
CA GLY A 67 -0.66 12.31 25.97
C GLY A 67 -0.87 10.84 26.29
N TYR A 68 -2.13 10.47 26.52
CA TYR A 68 -2.54 9.08 26.75
C TYR A 68 -3.35 8.48 25.61
N MET A 69 -3.76 9.28 24.68
CA MET A 69 -4.38 8.84 23.44
C MET A 69 -3.76 9.61 22.29
N GLY A 70 -3.52 8.94 21.18
CA GLY A 70 -2.95 9.59 20.01
C GLY A 70 -3.22 8.82 18.72
N ILE A 71 -3.20 9.55 17.61
CA ILE A 71 -3.26 9.03 16.25
C ILE A 71 -2.13 9.61 15.42
N GLY A 72 -1.52 8.78 14.59
CA GLY A 72 -0.47 9.18 13.66
C GLY A 72 -0.70 8.58 12.28
N CYS A 73 -0.16 9.22 11.27
CA CYS A 73 -0.28 8.77 9.90
C CYS A 73 0.91 9.12 9.03
N ILE A 74 1.07 8.34 8.00
CA ILE A 74 1.92 8.61 6.83
C ILE A 74 0.98 8.81 5.65
N SER A 75 1.20 9.86 4.84
CA SER A 75 0.38 10.17 3.66
C SER A 75 1.25 10.61 2.48
N ASP A 76 0.80 10.29 1.28
CA ASP A 76 1.43 10.75 0.03
C ASP A 76 0.72 11.96 -0.59
N TYR A 77 -0.43 12.34 -0.05
CA TYR A 77 -1.28 13.36 -0.65
C TYR A 77 -1.44 14.58 0.24
N GLU A 78 -2.42 14.57 1.10
CA GLU A 78 -2.78 15.70 1.93
C GLU A 78 -2.04 15.72 3.28
N PRO A 79 -1.84 16.92 3.86
CA PRO A 79 -1.44 17.05 5.25
C PRO A 79 -2.51 16.51 6.19
N GLN A 80 -2.14 15.64 7.11
CA GLN A 80 -2.99 15.10 8.17
C GLN A 80 -2.13 14.59 9.34
N PRO A 81 -2.69 14.37 10.56
CA PRO A 81 -4.11 14.45 10.90
C PRO A 81 -4.63 15.89 11.01
N LEU A 82 -5.94 16.09 10.79
CA LEU A 82 -6.58 17.38 10.93
C LEU A 82 -7.21 17.56 12.31
N LEU A 83 -6.93 18.68 12.97
CA LEU A 83 -7.56 19.10 14.21
C LEU A 83 -8.68 20.11 13.90
N LEU A 84 -9.90 19.80 14.30
CA LEU A 84 -11.05 20.66 14.03
C LEU A 84 -12.02 20.70 15.20
N ARG A 85 -12.90 21.68 15.15
CA ARG A 85 -14.00 21.85 16.10
C ARG A 85 -15.34 21.94 15.37
N SER A 86 -16.28 21.12 15.80
CA SER A 86 -17.66 21.12 15.29
C SER A 86 -18.66 20.98 16.44
N HIS A 87 -19.93 20.72 16.11
CA HIS A 87 -20.95 20.39 17.11
C HIS A 87 -20.66 19.07 17.85
N HIS A 88 -19.82 18.18 17.29
CA HIS A 88 -19.30 16.99 18.00
C HIS A 88 -18.24 17.31 19.05
N GLY A 89 -17.85 18.58 19.20
CA GLY A 89 -16.72 19.04 20.02
C GLY A 89 -15.43 19.17 19.22
N THR A 90 -14.30 19.21 19.93
CA THR A 90 -12.96 19.20 19.30
C THR A 90 -12.52 17.76 19.08
N TYR A 91 -12.03 17.45 17.89
CA TYR A 91 -11.49 16.14 17.54
C TYR A 91 -10.37 16.23 16.50
N VAL A 92 -9.62 15.16 16.37
CA VAL A 92 -8.57 15.00 15.36
C VAL A 92 -8.92 13.81 14.46
N ILE A 93 -8.76 13.96 13.16
CA ILE A 93 -9.09 12.91 12.19
C ILE A 93 -7.93 12.59 11.26
N THR A 94 -7.75 11.31 10.95
CA THR A 94 -6.88 10.82 9.88
C THR A 94 -7.62 9.80 9.00
N THR A 95 -7.29 9.79 7.73
CA THR A 95 -7.96 8.96 6.72
C THR A 95 -6.96 8.23 5.83
N VAL A 96 -7.31 7.01 5.41
CA VAL A 96 -6.62 6.25 4.37
C VAL A 96 -7.67 5.73 3.41
N GLY A 97 -7.51 6.03 2.12
CA GLY A 97 -8.45 5.61 1.09
C GLY A 97 -8.32 6.40 -0.20
N LYS A 98 -9.34 6.30 -1.02
CA LYS A 98 -9.46 7.06 -2.28
C LYS A 98 -10.92 7.45 -2.49
N ILE A 99 -11.14 8.72 -2.78
CA ILE A 99 -12.46 9.29 -3.06
C ILE A 99 -12.52 9.62 -4.56
N ASN A 100 -13.38 8.93 -5.31
CA ASN A 100 -13.49 9.13 -6.75
C ASN A 100 -14.57 10.16 -7.15
N ASN A 101 -15.45 10.51 -6.23
CA ASN A 101 -16.53 11.46 -6.45
C ASN A 101 -16.35 12.75 -5.63
N THR A 102 -15.11 13.19 -5.48
CA THR A 102 -14.75 14.41 -4.73
C THR A 102 -15.49 15.63 -5.28
N GLU A 103 -15.45 15.86 -6.59
CA GLU A 103 -16.08 17.01 -7.24
C GLU A 103 -17.60 17.02 -7.00
N GLU A 104 -18.29 15.87 -7.20
CA GLU A 104 -19.74 15.71 -6.96
C GLU A 104 -20.11 16.09 -5.52
N ILE A 105 -19.35 15.60 -4.53
CA ILE A 105 -19.64 15.87 -3.12
C ILE A 105 -19.34 17.33 -2.77
N VAL A 106 -18.22 17.86 -3.27
CA VAL A 106 -17.80 19.24 -3.02
C VAL A 106 -18.83 20.24 -3.57
N GLU A 107 -19.27 20.06 -4.82
CA GLU A 107 -20.29 20.93 -5.44
C GLU A 107 -21.59 20.93 -4.63
N GLU A 108 -22.06 19.74 -4.21
CA GLU A 108 -23.25 19.63 -3.38
C GLU A 108 -23.08 20.39 -2.04
N LEU A 109 -21.95 20.21 -1.35
CA LEU A 109 -21.72 20.83 -0.06
C LEU A 109 -21.51 22.35 -0.17
N LEU A 110 -20.81 22.83 -1.20
CA LEU A 110 -20.66 24.26 -1.46
C LEU A 110 -22.01 24.93 -1.76
N SER A 111 -22.94 24.26 -2.46
CA SER A 111 -24.29 24.78 -2.69
C SER A 111 -25.09 25.00 -1.40
N ARG A 112 -24.68 24.35 -0.32
CA ARG A 112 -25.25 24.50 1.05
C ARG A 112 -24.44 25.46 1.93
N HIS A 113 -23.62 26.34 1.32
CA HIS A 113 -22.78 27.33 1.99
C HIS A 113 -21.69 26.76 2.90
N THR A 114 -21.26 25.50 2.68
CA THR A 114 -20.06 24.93 3.32
C THR A 114 -18.82 25.59 2.73
N HIS A 115 -17.72 25.60 3.47
CA HIS A 115 -16.41 26.08 3.02
C HIS A 115 -15.32 25.10 3.39
N TYR A 116 -14.18 25.17 2.71
CA TYR A 116 -13.00 24.37 2.97
C TYR A 116 -11.83 25.31 3.28
N MET A 117 -11.01 24.92 4.24
CA MET A 117 -9.88 25.73 4.74
C MET A 117 -8.52 25.10 4.45
N GLU A 118 -8.46 23.78 4.43
CA GLU A 118 -7.21 23.03 4.15
C GLU A 118 -7.10 22.74 2.65
N MET A 119 -6.40 23.63 1.96
CA MET A 119 -6.18 23.51 0.51
C MET A 119 -4.70 23.24 0.21
N THR A 120 -4.42 22.37 -0.73
CA THR A 120 -3.06 22.10 -1.20
C THR A 120 -3.01 22.23 -2.72
N SER A 121 -2.28 23.22 -3.23
CA SER A 121 -2.14 23.48 -4.68
C SER A 121 -3.48 23.66 -5.41
N GLY A 122 -4.48 24.22 -4.73
CA GLY A 122 -5.83 24.41 -5.28
C GLY A 122 -6.77 23.21 -5.08
N GLU A 123 -6.27 22.08 -4.59
CA GLU A 123 -7.06 20.90 -4.29
C GLU A 123 -7.57 20.92 -2.85
N ILE A 124 -8.81 20.47 -2.65
CA ILE A 124 -9.41 20.32 -1.32
C ILE A 124 -8.78 19.13 -0.61
N ASN A 125 -8.46 19.28 0.67
CA ASN A 125 -7.97 18.19 1.49
C ASN A 125 -9.05 17.10 1.65
N ALA A 126 -8.75 15.88 1.19
CA ALA A 126 -9.69 14.76 1.23
C ALA A 126 -10.13 14.39 2.66
N THR A 127 -9.24 14.57 3.65
CA THR A 127 -9.55 14.34 5.07
C THR A 127 -10.53 15.39 5.61
N GLU A 128 -10.42 16.67 5.16
CA GLU A 128 -11.41 17.70 5.49
C GLU A 128 -12.77 17.42 4.86
N LEU A 129 -12.81 16.93 3.61
CA LEU A 129 -14.04 16.51 2.96
C LEU A 129 -14.75 15.41 3.77
N VAL A 130 -14.00 14.41 4.24
CA VAL A 130 -14.54 13.35 5.11
C VAL A 130 -15.09 13.92 6.41
N ALA A 131 -14.34 14.81 7.07
CA ALA A 131 -14.78 15.48 8.29
C ALA A 131 -16.06 16.30 8.07
N THR A 132 -16.17 16.97 6.91
CA THR A 132 -17.37 17.72 6.53
C THR A 132 -18.57 16.80 6.36
N LEU A 133 -18.41 15.62 5.76
CA LEU A 133 -19.48 14.62 5.65
C LEU A 133 -19.89 14.10 7.05
N ILE A 134 -18.94 13.80 7.91
CA ILE A 134 -19.19 13.36 9.29
C ILE A 134 -20.02 14.40 10.04
N ASN A 135 -19.70 15.67 9.87
CA ASN A 135 -20.41 16.79 10.51
C ASN A 135 -21.84 17.05 9.96
N GLN A 136 -22.30 16.32 8.94
CA GLN A 136 -23.71 16.39 8.49
C GLN A 136 -24.68 15.61 9.38
N LYS A 137 -24.18 14.84 10.35
CA LYS A 137 -25.01 13.99 11.24
C LYS A 137 -24.86 14.42 12.68
N GLU A 138 -25.82 14.01 13.53
CA GLU A 138 -25.91 14.44 14.93
C GLU A 138 -24.83 13.81 15.84
N ASN A 139 -24.35 12.61 15.49
CA ASN A 139 -23.28 11.94 16.24
C ASN A 139 -22.21 11.36 15.33
N LEU A 140 -21.02 11.11 15.89
CA LEU A 140 -19.85 10.66 15.14
C LEU A 140 -20.06 9.33 14.43
N VAL A 141 -20.79 8.38 15.04
CA VAL A 141 -20.99 7.04 14.45
C VAL A 141 -21.84 7.13 13.20
N GLU A 142 -22.98 7.81 13.26
CA GLU A 142 -23.83 8.07 12.11
C GLU A 142 -23.10 8.89 11.03
N GLY A 143 -22.27 9.85 11.46
CA GLY A 143 -21.44 10.65 10.56
C GLY A 143 -20.42 9.82 9.79
N ILE A 144 -19.74 8.91 10.47
CA ILE A 144 -18.78 7.99 9.87
C ILE A 144 -19.49 7.05 8.87
N GLN A 145 -20.60 6.46 9.25
CA GLN A 145 -21.40 5.61 8.36
C GLN A 145 -21.86 6.40 7.11
N TYR A 146 -22.38 7.61 7.30
CA TYR A 146 -22.78 8.48 6.21
C TYR A 146 -21.64 8.80 5.25
N ALA A 147 -20.44 9.11 5.78
CA ALA A 147 -19.26 9.36 4.95
C ALA A 147 -18.87 8.10 4.14
N GLN A 148 -18.89 6.91 4.76
CA GLN A 148 -18.59 5.65 4.08
C GLN A 148 -19.64 5.29 3.01
N GLU A 149 -20.90 5.67 3.19
CA GLU A 149 -21.96 5.45 2.20
C GLU A 149 -21.86 6.41 1.01
N ARG A 150 -21.50 7.67 1.25
CA ARG A 150 -21.43 8.71 0.23
C ARG A 150 -20.21 8.61 -0.68
N ILE A 151 -19.11 8.08 -0.14
CA ILE A 151 -17.84 8.01 -0.85
C ILE A 151 -17.85 6.84 -1.84
N LYS A 152 -17.61 7.14 -3.11
CA LYS A 152 -17.30 6.15 -4.14
C LYS A 152 -15.77 5.91 -4.13
N GLY A 153 -15.34 4.73 -3.69
CA GLY A 153 -13.93 4.39 -3.53
C GLY A 153 -13.69 3.53 -2.31
N SER A 154 -12.84 3.98 -1.39
CA SER A 154 -12.64 3.36 -0.08
C SER A 154 -12.33 4.41 0.98
N LEU A 155 -12.70 4.12 2.21
CA LEU A 155 -12.43 5.00 3.36
C LEU A 155 -12.24 4.19 4.65
N THR A 156 -11.04 4.22 5.17
CA THR A 156 -10.69 3.78 6.52
C THR A 156 -10.19 5.00 7.29
N LEU A 157 -10.59 5.16 8.55
CA LEU A 157 -10.30 6.37 9.30
C LEU A 157 -10.14 6.14 10.81
N MET A 158 -9.50 7.09 11.48
CA MET A 158 -9.51 7.25 12.93
C MET A 158 -9.93 8.65 13.31
N VAL A 159 -10.73 8.77 14.39
CA VAL A 159 -11.14 10.04 15.00
C VAL A 159 -10.76 10.02 16.48
N LEU A 160 -9.75 10.82 16.85
CA LEU A 160 -9.34 11.02 18.23
C LEU A 160 -10.21 12.09 18.89
N THR A 161 -10.88 11.73 19.96
CA THR A 161 -11.68 12.62 20.80
C THR A 161 -11.17 12.61 22.24
N GLN A 162 -11.74 13.43 23.09
CA GLN A 162 -11.46 13.40 24.54
C GLN A 162 -11.92 12.09 25.21
N LYS A 163 -12.86 11.36 24.59
CA LYS A 163 -13.49 10.16 25.17
C LYS A 163 -12.89 8.85 24.67
N GLY A 164 -12.11 8.90 23.59
CA GLY A 164 -11.54 7.72 22.97
C GLY A 164 -11.20 7.94 21.48
N ILE A 165 -10.67 6.92 20.87
CA ILE A 165 -10.34 6.89 19.44
C ILE A 165 -11.41 6.04 18.74
N TYR A 166 -12.22 6.68 17.89
CA TYR A 166 -13.12 5.99 16.97
C TYR A 166 -12.32 5.49 15.79
N ILE A 167 -12.51 4.22 15.43
CA ILE A 167 -11.80 3.55 14.36
C ILE A 167 -12.84 2.94 13.44
N ALA A 168 -12.78 3.24 12.16
CA ALA A 168 -13.69 2.70 11.17
C ALA A 168 -12.92 2.07 10.02
N ARG A 169 -13.12 0.76 9.80
CA ARG A 169 -12.59 0.07 8.63
C ARG A 169 -13.48 0.34 7.43
N ASP A 170 -12.88 0.44 6.24
CA ASP A 170 -13.58 0.59 4.97
C ASP A 170 -14.80 -0.35 4.85
N LYS A 171 -15.86 0.12 4.20
CA LYS A 171 -17.14 -0.60 4.05
C LYS A 171 -16.98 -2.03 3.53
N LEU A 172 -16.05 -2.25 2.60
CA LEU A 172 -15.72 -3.57 2.05
C LEU A 172 -14.40 -4.14 2.61
N GLY A 173 -13.83 -3.51 3.65
CA GLY A 173 -12.61 -3.98 4.28
C GLY A 173 -11.39 -4.01 3.34
N ARG A 174 -11.31 -3.10 2.36
CA ARG A 174 -10.23 -3.09 1.36
C ARG A 174 -8.84 -2.89 1.94
N THR A 175 -8.76 -2.22 3.09
CA THR A 175 -7.54 -2.09 3.89
C THR A 175 -7.73 -2.75 5.26
N PRO A 176 -6.66 -3.32 5.85
CA PRO A 176 -6.75 -3.94 7.17
C PRO A 176 -6.82 -2.88 8.29
N VAL A 177 -7.37 -3.27 9.40
CA VAL A 177 -7.24 -2.57 10.69
C VAL A 177 -7.08 -3.62 11.77
N SER A 178 -5.87 -3.77 12.28
CA SER A 178 -5.54 -4.71 13.36
C SER A 178 -5.49 -3.98 14.69
N ILE A 179 -6.04 -4.58 15.72
CA ILE A 179 -5.99 -4.09 17.10
C ILE A 179 -5.01 -4.93 17.88
N GLY A 180 -4.05 -4.25 18.51
CA GLY A 180 -3.13 -4.85 19.49
C GLY A 180 -3.48 -4.43 20.90
N ARG A 181 -3.08 -5.25 21.88
CA ARG A 181 -3.22 -4.93 23.31
C ARG A 181 -1.94 -5.24 24.07
N LYS A 182 -1.67 -4.48 25.10
CA LYS A 182 -0.73 -4.81 26.18
C LYS A 182 -1.28 -4.32 27.50
N GLU A 183 -0.62 -4.61 28.59
CA GLU A 183 -1.09 -4.17 29.91
C GLU A 183 -1.29 -2.64 29.93
N GLY A 184 -2.54 -2.24 30.22
CA GLY A 184 -2.94 -0.84 30.32
C GLY A 184 -2.97 -0.05 29.00
N ALA A 185 -2.92 -0.71 27.82
CA ALA A 185 -2.97 -0.03 26.54
C ALA A 185 -3.55 -0.90 25.41
N TYR A 186 -4.21 -0.21 24.47
CA TYR A 186 -4.61 -0.74 23.17
C TYR A 186 -4.06 0.11 22.05
N CYS A 187 -3.82 -0.50 20.90
CA CYS A 187 -3.45 0.20 19.68
C CYS A 187 -4.24 -0.30 18.49
N ALA A 188 -4.34 0.53 17.46
CA ALA A 188 -4.91 0.18 16.17
C ALA A 188 -3.90 0.51 15.07
N SER A 189 -3.70 -0.40 14.14
CA SER A 189 -2.64 -0.30 13.14
C SER A 189 -3.09 -0.83 11.78
N PHE A 190 -2.56 -0.24 10.73
CA PHE A 190 -2.65 -0.80 9.38
C PHE A 190 -1.75 -2.04 9.23
N GLU A 191 -0.59 -2.06 9.90
CA GLU A 191 0.41 -3.12 9.84
C GLU A 191 0.56 -3.82 11.19
N SER A 192 0.37 -5.15 11.23
CA SER A 192 0.46 -5.90 12.47
C SER A 192 1.86 -5.91 13.08
N PHE A 193 2.92 -5.95 12.26
CA PHE A 193 4.29 -5.93 12.77
C PHE A 193 4.60 -4.66 13.58
N ALA A 194 3.94 -3.53 13.26
CA ALA A 194 4.19 -2.27 13.92
C ALA A 194 3.91 -2.35 15.43
N TYR A 195 2.79 -2.92 15.81
CA TYR A 195 2.44 -3.07 17.22
C TYR A 195 3.14 -4.24 17.91
N LEU A 196 3.43 -5.33 17.17
CA LEU A 196 4.19 -6.46 17.72
C LEU A 196 5.59 -6.01 18.16
N ASN A 197 6.27 -5.18 17.38
CA ASN A 197 7.57 -4.61 17.73
C ASN A 197 7.52 -3.64 18.92
N LEU A 198 6.34 -3.14 19.29
CA LEU A 198 6.12 -2.28 20.46
C LEU A 198 5.66 -3.06 21.70
N GLY A 199 5.69 -4.39 21.61
CA GLY A 199 5.32 -5.28 22.72
C GLY A 199 3.83 -5.44 22.94
N TYR A 200 3.01 -5.12 21.95
CA TYR A 200 1.59 -5.46 21.95
C TYR A 200 1.41 -6.88 21.41
N GLU A 201 0.41 -7.56 21.94
CA GLU A 201 -0.09 -8.83 21.40
C GLU A 201 -1.26 -8.56 20.46
N GLU A 202 -1.46 -9.44 19.47
CA GLU A 202 -2.64 -9.39 18.64
C GLU A 202 -3.92 -9.57 19.49
N TYR A 203 -4.88 -8.69 19.30
CA TYR A 203 -6.17 -8.77 19.98
C TYR A 203 -7.28 -9.21 19.03
N ARG A 204 -7.49 -8.48 17.93
CA ARG A 204 -8.39 -8.83 16.83
C ARG A 204 -8.21 -7.92 15.63
N GLU A 205 -8.76 -8.30 14.51
CA GLU A 205 -8.95 -7.40 13.37
C GLU A 205 -10.38 -6.87 13.32
N LEU A 206 -10.57 -5.62 12.82
CA LEU A 206 -11.90 -5.10 12.52
C LEU A 206 -12.41 -5.73 11.22
N GLY A 207 -13.68 -6.09 11.16
CA GLY A 207 -14.33 -6.55 9.94
C GLY A 207 -14.75 -5.40 9.00
N PRO A 208 -15.27 -5.73 7.80
CA PRO A 208 -15.70 -4.74 6.80
C PRO A 208 -16.77 -3.80 7.37
N GLY A 209 -16.56 -2.48 7.22
CA GLY A 209 -17.50 -1.45 7.68
C GLY A 209 -17.65 -1.37 9.20
N GLU A 210 -16.88 -2.14 9.97
CA GLU A 210 -16.95 -2.10 11.43
C GLU A 210 -16.45 -0.76 11.95
N ILE A 211 -17.19 -0.22 12.95
CA ILE A 211 -16.79 0.95 13.73
C ILE A 211 -16.64 0.54 15.19
N ALA A 212 -15.48 0.82 15.76
CA ALA A 212 -15.17 0.58 17.17
C ALA A 212 -14.65 1.85 17.83
N VAL A 213 -14.83 1.95 19.16
CA VAL A 213 -14.15 2.96 19.98
C VAL A 213 -13.13 2.28 20.88
N MET A 214 -11.93 2.82 20.88
CA MET A 214 -10.79 2.37 21.67
C MET A 214 -10.47 3.37 22.77
N THR A 215 -10.38 2.87 24.00
CA THR A 215 -9.93 3.60 25.19
C THR A 215 -8.75 2.86 25.82
N PRO A 216 -8.08 3.39 26.87
CA PRO A 216 -7.05 2.64 27.60
C PRO A 216 -7.54 1.33 28.25
N GLU A 217 -8.85 1.20 28.48
CA GLU A 217 -9.47 0.08 29.20
C GLU A 217 -10.08 -0.96 28.27
N THR A 218 -10.58 -0.53 27.09
CA THR A 218 -11.39 -1.42 26.25
C THR A 218 -11.42 -0.99 24.78
N VAL A 219 -11.77 -1.93 23.94
CA VAL A 219 -12.18 -1.70 22.54
C VAL A 219 -13.61 -2.20 22.37
N THR A 220 -14.54 -1.29 22.15
CA THR A 220 -15.98 -1.57 22.07
C THR A 220 -16.47 -1.42 20.63
N THR A 221 -17.11 -2.43 20.06
CA THR A 221 -17.77 -2.36 18.77
C THR A 221 -19.04 -1.53 18.86
N LEU A 222 -19.14 -0.49 18.05
CA LEU A 222 -20.30 0.40 17.95
C LEU A 222 -21.20 0.05 16.76
N VAL A 223 -20.58 -0.35 15.65
CA VAL A 223 -21.25 -0.87 14.45
C VAL A 223 -20.61 -2.22 14.11
N LYS A 224 -21.43 -3.25 14.02
CA LYS A 224 -20.97 -4.61 13.68
C LYS A 224 -20.45 -4.66 12.25
N PRO A 225 -19.49 -5.56 11.96
CA PRO A 225 -18.99 -5.73 10.60
C PRO A 225 -20.10 -6.26 9.66
N GLY A 226 -19.99 -5.86 8.39
CA GLY A 226 -20.73 -6.44 7.30
C GLY A 226 -20.19 -7.82 6.90
N GLU A 227 -20.96 -8.52 6.06
CA GLU A 227 -20.57 -9.84 5.54
C GLU A 227 -19.71 -9.75 4.28
N ASP A 228 -19.89 -8.69 3.49
CA ASP A 228 -19.19 -8.48 2.23
C ASP A 228 -17.80 -7.91 2.45
N MET A 229 -16.77 -8.69 2.09
CA MET A 229 -15.38 -8.28 2.13
C MET A 229 -14.77 -8.26 0.72
N LYS A 230 -13.90 -7.29 0.46
CA LYS A 230 -13.09 -7.15 -0.75
C LYS A 230 -11.70 -6.63 -0.40
N ILE A 231 -10.99 -7.35 0.47
CA ILE A 231 -9.64 -6.93 0.87
C ILE A 231 -8.69 -6.93 -0.32
N CYS A 232 -7.83 -5.93 -0.39
CA CYS A 232 -6.90 -5.76 -1.51
C CYS A 232 -5.85 -6.88 -1.54
N THR A 233 -5.85 -7.71 -2.58
CA THR A 233 -4.88 -8.79 -2.75
C THR A 233 -3.44 -8.28 -2.90
N PHE A 234 -3.29 -7.06 -3.42
CA PHE A 234 -1.97 -6.43 -3.62
C PHE A 234 -1.24 -6.13 -2.30
N LEU A 235 -1.94 -6.16 -1.17
CA LEU A 235 -1.33 -6.07 0.16
C LEU A 235 -0.33 -7.21 0.38
N TRP A 236 -0.70 -8.45 0.06
CA TRP A 236 0.22 -9.59 0.18
C TRP A 236 1.27 -9.62 -0.92
N VAL A 237 0.90 -9.27 -2.15
CA VAL A 237 1.83 -9.31 -3.28
C VAL A 237 2.97 -8.31 -3.11
N TYR A 238 2.69 -7.09 -2.68
CA TYR A 238 3.67 -6.01 -2.66
C TYR A 238 3.63 -5.10 -1.42
N TYR A 239 2.45 -4.50 -1.10
CA TYR A 239 2.42 -3.37 -0.16
C TYR A 239 2.66 -3.75 1.29
N GLY A 240 2.15 -4.89 1.72
CA GLY A 240 2.29 -5.36 3.10
C GLY A 240 3.74 -5.57 3.48
N TYR A 241 4.08 -5.18 4.68
CA TYR A 241 5.41 -5.46 5.22
C TYR A 241 5.57 -6.99 5.39
N PRO A 242 6.74 -7.58 5.07
CA PRO A 242 6.92 -9.04 5.07
C PRO A 242 6.51 -9.74 6.36
N SER A 243 6.78 -9.13 7.52
CA SER A 243 6.43 -9.70 8.82
C SER A 243 5.01 -9.37 9.31
N SER A 244 4.18 -8.71 8.50
CA SER A 244 2.76 -8.49 8.79
C SER A 244 1.89 -9.68 8.40
N SER A 245 0.72 -9.72 9.01
CA SER A 245 -0.38 -10.61 8.64
C SER A 245 -1.67 -9.80 8.47
N TYR A 246 -2.53 -10.24 7.54
CA TYR A 246 -3.87 -9.70 7.32
C TYR A 246 -4.85 -10.85 7.23
N GLU A 247 -6.00 -10.74 7.88
CA GLU A 247 -7.00 -11.81 7.96
C GLU A 247 -6.38 -13.16 8.39
N GLY A 248 -5.40 -13.12 9.30
CA GLY A 248 -4.66 -14.27 9.78
C GLY A 248 -3.63 -14.85 8.79
N ILE A 249 -3.40 -14.23 7.62
CA ILE A 249 -2.48 -14.72 6.59
C ILE A 249 -1.20 -13.90 6.57
N SER A 250 -0.07 -14.55 6.86
CA SER A 250 1.26 -13.96 6.79
C SER A 250 1.62 -13.53 5.36
N VAL A 251 2.12 -12.31 5.24
CA VAL A 251 2.60 -11.75 3.96
C VAL A 251 3.76 -12.57 3.41
N GLU A 252 4.77 -12.85 4.23
CA GLU A 252 5.97 -13.60 3.79
C GLU A 252 5.63 -15.01 3.34
N GLN A 253 4.80 -15.73 4.11
CA GLN A 253 4.40 -17.10 3.73
C GLN A 253 3.55 -17.14 2.46
N MET A 254 2.67 -16.13 2.27
CA MET A 254 1.92 -16.01 1.02
C MET A 254 2.88 -15.86 -0.17
N ARG A 255 3.90 -15.00 -0.05
CA ARG A 255 4.89 -14.78 -1.12
C ARG A 255 5.68 -16.05 -1.44
N TYR A 256 6.01 -16.87 -0.43
CA TYR A 256 6.64 -18.17 -0.67
C TYR A 256 5.73 -19.10 -1.45
N ARG A 257 4.46 -19.29 -1.03
CA ARG A 257 3.47 -20.10 -1.78
C ARG A 257 3.26 -19.59 -3.20
N CYS A 258 3.24 -18.28 -3.39
CA CYS A 258 3.14 -17.66 -4.72
C CYS A 258 4.32 -18.06 -5.60
N GLY A 259 5.55 -17.99 -5.09
CA GLY A 259 6.75 -18.43 -5.79
C GLY A 259 6.75 -19.92 -6.11
N GLU A 260 6.28 -20.77 -5.20
CA GLU A 260 6.13 -22.22 -5.42
C GLU A 260 5.18 -22.53 -6.58
N LEU A 261 4.00 -21.88 -6.63
CA LEU A 261 3.03 -22.07 -7.71
C LEU A 261 3.55 -21.53 -9.06
N LEU A 262 4.33 -20.44 -9.05
CA LEU A 262 5.04 -19.98 -10.24
C LEU A 262 5.99 -21.08 -10.78
N ALA A 263 6.76 -21.73 -9.91
CA ALA A 263 7.71 -22.77 -10.28
C ALA A 263 7.00 -24.02 -10.84
N GLU A 264 5.85 -24.40 -10.31
CA GLU A 264 5.08 -25.56 -10.78
C GLU A 264 4.64 -25.44 -12.25
N ARG A 265 4.40 -24.21 -12.71
CA ARG A 265 3.99 -23.97 -14.10
C ARG A 265 5.13 -23.59 -15.04
N ASP A 266 6.36 -23.50 -14.53
CA ASP A 266 7.49 -23.06 -15.34
C ASP A 266 8.30 -24.24 -15.90
N ASN A 267 8.74 -24.08 -17.16
CA ASN A 267 9.57 -25.06 -17.85
C ASN A 267 10.98 -24.56 -18.15
N VAL A 268 11.31 -23.30 -17.77
CA VAL A 268 12.64 -22.74 -17.95
C VAL A 268 13.63 -23.38 -16.98
N ARG A 269 14.86 -23.58 -17.43
CA ARG A 269 15.96 -24.14 -16.63
C ARG A 269 17.10 -23.12 -16.53
N PRO A 270 16.94 -22.08 -15.69
CA PRO A 270 18.02 -21.12 -15.42
C PRO A 270 19.12 -21.75 -14.57
N ASP A 271 20.27 -21.09 -14.52
CA ASP A 271 21.36 -21.50 -13.62
C ASP A 271 21.08 -21.06 -12.18
N THR A 272 20.28 -20.01 -12.01
CA THR A 272 19.93 -19.48 -10.70
C THR A 272 18.63 -18.66 -10.72
N VAL A 273 17.94 -18.62 -9.60
CA VAL A 273 16.77 -17.79 -9.31
C VAL A 273 17.17 -16.61 -8.45
N ALA A 274 16.64 -15.44 -8.73
CA ALA A 274 16.88 -14.23 -7.95
C ALA A 274 15.59 -13.41 -7.82
N GLY A 275 15.47 -12.65 -6.73
CA GLY A 275 14.42 -11.65 -6.55
C GLY A 275 14.92 -10.24 -6.88
N VAL A 276 14.07 -9.44 -7.51
CA VAL A 276 14.31 -8.00 -7.58
C VAL A 276 14.17 -7.43 -6.15
N PRO A 277 15.21 -6.79 -5.60
CA PRO A 277 15.16 -6.31 -4.22
C PRO A 277 14.22 -5.10 -4.04
N ASP A 278 13.42 -5.08 -2.98
CA ASP A 278 13.28 -6.09 -1.93
C ASP A 278 12.03 -6.95 -2.17
N SER A 279 11.06 -6.47 -2.95
CA SER A 279 9.71 -7.04 -3.14
C SER A 279 9.69 -8.43 -3.79
N GLY A 280 10.59 -8.70 -4.72
CA GLY A 280 10.68 -10.00 -5.40
C GLY A 280 11.38 -11.10 -4.61
N ILE A 281 12.06 -10.78 -3.50
CA ILE A 281 12.96 -11.75 -2.81
C ILE A 281 12.17 -12.92 -2.25
N ALA A 282 11.10 -12.68 -1.49
CA ALA A 282 10.33 -13.75 -0.86
C ALA A 282 9.69 -14.70 -1.90
N HIS A 283 9.15 -14.14 -2.99
CA HIS A 283 8.62 -14.91 -4.12
C HIS A 283 9.73 -15.78 -4.76
N ALA A 284 10.93 -15.22 -4.92
CA ALA A 284 12.07 -15.95 -5.49
C ALA A 284 12.57 -17.08 -4.59
N VAL A 285 12.54 -16.90 -3.27
CA VAL A 285 12.85 -17.96 -2.30
C VAL A 285 11.86 -19.11 -2.43
N GLY A 286 10.55 -18.82 -2.50
CA GLY A 286 9.52 -19.83 -2.71
C GLY A 286 9.71 -20.61 -4.03
N TYR A 287 9.99 -19.88 -5.11
CA TYR A 287 10.30 -20.50 -6.41
C TYR A 287 11.54 -21.42 -6.36
N ALA A 288 12.63 -20.93 -5.75
CA ALA A 288 13.87 -21.73 -5.62
C ALA A 288 13.66 -22.99 -4.80
N ASN A 289 12.96 -22.89 -3.66
CA ASN A 289 12.65 -24.02 -2.79
C ASN A 289 11.85 -25.10 -3.55
N LYS A 290 10.87 -24.71 -4.37
CA LYS A 290 10.04 -25.65 -5.12
C LYS A 290 10.74 -26.26 -6.33
N SER A 291 11.48 -25.43 -7.08
CA SER A 291 12.14 -25.87 -8.33
C SER A 291 13.45 -26.63 -8.08
N GLY A 292 14.06 -26.49 -6.91
CA GLY A 292 15.41 -26.99 -6.61
C GLY A 292 16.52 -26.21 -7.30
N ILE A 293 16.21 -25.09 -7.99
CA ILE A 293 17.21 -24.24 -8.64
C ILE A 293 17.79 -23.30 -7.57
N PRO A 294 19.14 -23.15 -7.48
CA PRO A 294 19.75 -22.34 -6.45
C PRO A 294 19.27 -20.89 -6.47
N PHE A 295 18.93 -20.34 -5.29
CA PHE A 295 18.72 -18.92 -5.11
C PHE A 295 20.05 -18.19 -5.04
N SER A 296 20.17 -17.05 -5.73
CA SER A 296 21.34 -16.18 -5.64
C SER A 296 20.95 -14.70 -5.64
N ARG A 297 21.91 -13.84 -5.35
CA ARG A 297 21.75 -12.39 -5.36
C ARG A 297 22.70 -11.75 -6.37
N PRO A 298 22.40 -11.78 -7.67
CA PRO A 298 23.26 -11.24 -8.72
C PRO A 298 23.43 -9.73 -8.66
N PHE A 299 22.56 -9.05 -7.91
CA PHE A 299 22.69 -7.64 -7.54
C PHE A 299 22.14 -7.40 -6.15
N ILE A 300 22.70 -6.40 -5.50
CA ILE A 300 22.37 -6.03 -4.11
C ILE A 300 21.94 -4.58 -4.11
N LYS A 301 20.83 -4.29 -3.41
CA LYS A 301 20.37 -2.92 -3.23
C LYS A 301 21.36 -2.17 -2.33
N TYR A 302 21.83 -1.01 -2.79
CA TYR A 302 22.66 -0.14 -1.98
C TYR A 302 21.81 0.53 -0.90
N THR A 303 22.07 0.18 0.34
CA THR A 303 21.26 0.59 1.50
C THR A 303 21.74 1.85 2.22
N PRO A 304 23.04 2.30 2.15
CA PRO A 304 23.37 3.62 2.67
C PRO A 304 22.56 4.65 1.91
N THR A 305 21.63 5.18 2.61
CA THR A 305 20.50 5.94 2.11
C THR A 305 20.95 7.27 1.53
N TRP A 306 20.83 7.39 0.23
CA TRP A 306 20.44 8.68 -0.31
C TRP A 306 19.01 8.93 0.16
N PRO A 307 18.72 10.07 0.80
CA PRO A 307 17.33 10.46 1.03
C PRO A 307 16.57 10.28 -0.28
N ARG A 308 15.35 9.78 -0.25
CA ARG A 308 14.50 9.65 -1.45
C ARG A 308 14.38 10.96 -2.26
N SER A 309 14.70 12.06 -1.63
CA SER A 309 14.70 13.43 -2.13
C SER A 309 15.92 13.83 -2.95
N PHE A 310 17.00 13.08 -2.93
CA PHE A 310 18.11 13.37 -3.85
C PHE A 310 17.75 12.87 -5.26
N MET A 311 16.72 13.48 -5.85
CA MET A 311 16.33 13.34 -7.24
C MET A 311 16.83 14.58 -7.97
N PRO A 312 17.94 14.52 -8.69
CA PRO A 312 18.41 15.66 -9.48
C PRO A 312 17.35 16.08 -10.49
N THR A 313 17.33 17.35 -10.80
CA THR A 313 16.44 17.91 -11.83
C THR A 313 16.79 17.42 -13.23
N MET A 314 18.05 17.09 -13.49
CA MET A 314 18.52 16.62 -14.80
C MET A 314 18.30 15.12 -15.00
N GLN A 315 17.74 14.74 -16.15
CA GLN A 315 17.44 13.33 -16.49
C GLN A 315 18.69 12.43 -16.52
N SER A 316 19.83 12.96 -16.96
CA SER A 316 21.12 12.23 -16.97
C SER A 316 21.59 11.84 -15.56
N GLN A 317 21.43 12.74 -14.60
CA GLN A 317 21.77 12.48 -13.19
C GLN A 317 20.77 11.53 -12.54
N ARG A 318 19.47 11.58 -12.89
CA ARG A 318 18.47 10.60 -12.44
C ARG A 318 18.82 9.20 -12.92
N ASN A 319 19.23 9.06 -14.17
CA ASN A 319 19.67 7.78 -14.74
C ASN A 319 20.93 7.25 -14.05
N GLN A 320 21.84 8.13 -13.68
CA GLN A 320 23.07 7.75 -12.96
C GLN A 320 22.74 7.29 -11.52
N ILE A 321 21.85 7.97 -10.80
CA ILE A 321 21.40 7.56 -9.47
C ILE A 321 20.60 6.26 -9.51
N ALA A 322 19.76 6.05 -10.50
CA ALA A 322 19.05 4.79 -10.69
C ALA A 322 20.03 3.62 -10.85
N LYS A 323 21.13 3.81 -11.58
CA LYS A 323 22.21 2.82 -11.73
C LYS A 323 22.97 2.55 -10.42
N MET A 324 23.06 3.52 -9.53
CA MET A 324 23.77 3.38 -8.25
C MET A 324 22.97 2.62 -7.19
N LYS A 325 21.67 2.39 -7.41
CA LYS A 325 20.80 1.67 -6.45
C LYS A 325 21.04 0.17 -6.40
N LEU A 326 21.50 -0.42 -7.50
CA LEU A 326 21.75 -1.85 -7.62
C LEU A 326 23.23 -2.08 -7.91
N ILE A 327 23.91 -2.79 -7.01
CA ILE A 327 25.32 -3.13 -7.15
C ILE A 327 25.43 -4.57 -7.67
N PRO A 328 26.10 -4.81 -8.82
CA PRO A 328 26.26 -6.15 -9.38
C PRO A 328 27.25 -6.99 -8.60
N VAL A 329 26.96 -8.28 -8.55
CA VAL A 329 27.91 -9.33 -8.15
C VAL A 329 28.34 -10.07 -9.42
N HIS A 330 29.40 -9.62 -10.06
CA HIS A 330 29.79 -10.04 -11.39
C HIS A 330 29.93 -11.57 -11.55
N ASP A 331 30.46 -12.25 -10.55
CA ASP A 331 30.65 -13.71 -10.58
C ASP A 331 29.32 -14.47 -10.58
N LEU A 332 28.24 -13.85 -10.10
CA LEU A 332 26.89 -14.42 -10.11
C LEU A 332 26.09 -14.07 -11.39
N ILE A 333 26.65 -13.20 -12.26
CA ILE A 333 25.99 -12.75 -13.49
C ILE A 333 26.67 -13.32 -14.74
N LYS A 334 28.01 -13.21 -14.82
CA LYS A 334 28.76 -13.51 -16.04
C LYS A 334 28.56 -14.95 -16.50
N GLY A 335 28.06 -15.10 -17.74
CA GLY A 335 27.81 -16.38 -18.39
C GLY A 335 26.60 -17.15 -17.85
N LYS A 336 25.82 -16.58 -16.92
CA LYS A 336 24.67 -17.23 -16.28
C LYS A 336 23.36 -16.95 -17.01
N ARG A 337 22.47 -17.95 -16.96
CA ARG A 337 21.06 -17.81 -17.28
C ARG A 337 20.33 -17.46 -15.97
N LEU A 338 19.82 -16.26 -15.89
CA LEU A 338 19.18 -15.73 -14.67
C LEU A 338 17.66 -15.78 -14.81
N LEU A 339 16.98 -16.25 -13.77
CA LEU A 339 15.55 -16.07 -13.63
C LEU A 339 15.29 -15.08 -12.52
N LEU A 340 14.66 -13.95 -12.85
CA LEU A 340 14.33 -12.90 -11.91
C LEU A 340 12.84 -12.93 -11.60
N ILE A 341 12.52 -12.84 -10.33
CA ILE A 341 11.14 -12.67 -9.87
C ILE A 341 11.00 -11.27 -9.33
N ASP A 342 9.96 -10.57 -9.79
CA ASP A 342 9.52 -9.27 -9.27
C ASP A 342 8.07 -9.39 -8.84
N ASP A 343 7.58 -8.46 -8.02
CA ASP A 343 6.17 -8.44 -7.61
C ASP A 343 5.25 -8.15 -8.80
N SER A 344 5.59 -7.17 -9.63
CA SER A 344 4.75 -6.70 -10.74
C SER A 344 5.52 -5.93 -11.81
N ILE A 345 4.94 -5.79 -13.00
CA ILE A 345 5.42 -4.87 -14.03
C ILE A 345 4.36 -3.78 -14.24
N VAL A 346 4.66 -2.57 -13.82
CA VAL A 346 3.76 -1.41 -13.98
C VAL A 346 4.11 -0.64 -15.27
N ARG A 347 5.18 0.15 -15.23
CA ARG A 347 5.67 0.95 -16.37
C ARG A 347 6.72 0.22 -17.22
N GLY A 348 7.39 -0.75 -16.65
CA GLY A 348 8.47 -1.54 -17.24
C GLY A 348 9.84 -0.84 -17.32
N THR A 349 9.92 0.47 -17.11
CA THR A 349 11.17 1.25 -17.30
C THR A 349 12.31 0.75 -16.42
N GLN A 350 12.05 0.56 -15.12
CA GLN A 350 13.07 0.12 -14.17
C GLN A 350 13.55 -1.31 -14.47
N LEU A 351 12.64 -2.19 -14.83
CA LEU A 351 12.97 -3.59 -15.10
C LEU A 351 13.76 -3.72 -16.42
N ARG A 352 13.43 -2.91 -17.44
CA ARG A 352 14.23 -2.80 -18.67
C ARG A 352 15.66 -2.36 -18.38
N GLU A 353 15.83 -1.30 -17.61
CA GLU A 353 17.17 -0.80 -17.22
C GLU A 353 17.96 -1.88 -16.45
N THR A 354 17.31 -2.62 -15.55
CA THR A 354 17.91 -3.73 -14.80
C THR A 354 18.35 -4.85 -15.77
N THR A 355 17.52 -5.20 -16.74
CA THR A 355 17.82 -6.24 -17.74
C THR A 355 19.00 -5.86 -18.61
N GLU A 356 19.00 -4.63 -19.16
CA GLU A 356 20.12 -4.10 -19.94
C GLU A 356 21.43 -4.09 -19.14
N PHE A 357 21.32 -3.74 -17.86
CA PHE A 357 22.46 -3.77 -16.95
C PHE A 357 23.03 -5.18 -16.77
N LEU A 358 22.16 -6.20 -16.58
CA LEU A 358 22.57 -7.60 -16.45
C LEU A 358 23.25 -8.13 -17.72
N TYR A 359 22.71 -7.84 -18.90
CA TYR A 359 23.35 -8.22 -20.16
C TYR A 359 24.72 -7.54 -20.34
N ARG A 360 24.85 -6.26 -20.01
CA ARG A 360 26.14 -5.56 -20.01
C ARG A 360 27.15 -6.15 -19.01
N SER A 361 26.65 -6.71 -17.93
CA SER A 361 27.46 -7.44 -16.93
C SER A 361 27.78 -8.88 -17.33
N GLY A 362 27.36 -9.32 -18.53
CA GLY A 362 27.68 -10.60 -19.12
C GLY A 362 26.69 -11.72 -18.84
N ALA A 363 25.46 -11.44 -18.44
CA ALA A 363 24.39 -12.44 -18.37
C ALA A 363 24.14 -13.06 -19.75
N LYS A 364 23.93 -14.38 -19.80
CA LYS A 364 23.64 -15.11 -21.02
C LYS A 364 22.17 -15.01 -21.39
N GLU A 365 21.31 -15.17 -20.41
CA GLU A 365 19.86 -15.08 -20.55
C GLU A 365 19.27 -14.40 -19.30
N VAL A 366 18.17 -13.64 -19.50
CA VAL A 366 17.41 -13.02 -18.40
C VAL A 366 15.94 -13.34 -18.59
N HIS A 367 15.42 -14.21 -17.73
CA HIS A 367 14.03 -14.61 -17.71
C HIS A 367 13.30 -13.87 -16.59
N ILE A 368 12.07 -13.41 -16.84
CA ILE A 368 11.30 -12.63 -15.87
C ILE A 368 9.99 -13.35 -15.53
N ARG A 369 9.67 -13.38 -14.23
CA ARG A 369 8.44 -13.94 -13.68
C ARG A 369 7.81 -12.99 -12.67
N PRO A 370 6.88 -12.13 -13.09
CA PRO A 370 6.12 -11.32 -12.15
C PRO A 370 5.24 -12.21 -11.26
N ALA A 371 5.19 -11.89 -9.97
CA ALA A 371 4.43 -12.63 -8.97
C ALA A 371 2.91 -12.39 -9.01
N CYS A 372 2.45 -11.55 -9.92
CA CYS A 372 1.04 -11.31 -10.17
C CYS A 372 0.74 -11.31 -11.68
N PRO A 373 -0.55 -11.37 -12.08
CA PRO A 373 -0.96 -11.18 -13.46
C PRO A 373 -0.61 -9.78 -14.00
N PRO A 374 -0.68 -9.55 -15.33
CA PRO A 374 -0.52 -8.23 -15.90
C PRO A 374 -1.54 -7.25 -15.31
N LEU A 375 -1.09 -6.06 -14.91
CA LEU A 375 -1.96 -5.00 -14.45
C LEU A 375 -2.68 -4.38 -15.65
N ILE A 376 -3.99 -4.60 -15.76
CA ILE A 376 -4.82 -4.08 -16.87
C ILE A 376 -5.57 -2.81 -16.45
N TYR A 377 -5.92 -2.68 -15.16
CA TYR A 377 -6.73 -1.58 -14.64
C TYR A 377 -6.00 -0.79 -13.56
N GLY A 378 -6.08 0.53 -13.63
CA GLY A 378 -5.65 1.41 -12.54
C GLY A 378 -6.55 1.25 -11.32
N CYS A 379 -5.99 1.27 -10.12
CA CYS A 379 -6.77 1.06 -8.90
C CYS A 379 -7.80 2.18 -8.67
N LYS A 380 -9.08 1.83 -8.53
CA LYS A 380 -10.18 2.73 -8.19
C LYS A 380 -10.34 2.94 -6.67
N PHE A 381 -9.70 2.13 -5.85
CA PHE A 381 -10.03 2.04 -4.43
C PHE A 381 -8.94 2.52 -3.51
N LEU A 382 -7.70 2.43 -3.94
CA LEU A 382 -6.54 2.79 -3.13
C LEU A 382 -5.55 3.63 -3.93
N ASN A 383 -4.91 4.58 -3.25
CA ASN A 383 -3.93 5.47 -3.85
C ASN A 383 -2.54 4.81 -3.90
N PHE A 384 -2.42 3.68 -4.58
CA PHE A 384 -1.15 2.95 -4.71
C PHE A 384 -0.17 3.61 -5.67
N SER A 385 -0.67 4.22 -6.72
CA SER A 385 0.13 4.86 -7.75
C SER A 385 -0.14 6.36 -7.79
N ARG A 386 0.90 7.14 -8.02
CA ARG A 386 0.77 8.56 -8.38
C ARG A 386 0.32 8.74 -9.83
N SER A 387 0.09 7.64 -10.53
CA SER A 387 -0.39 7.66 -11.90
C SER A 387 -1.79 8.24 -11.93
N THR A 388 -1.99 9.25 -12.74
CA THR A 388 -3.29 9.87 -13.03
C THR A 388 -3.94 9.26 -14.27
N SER A 389 -3.22 8.39 -14.99
CA SER A 389 -3.69 7.79 -16.23
C SER A 389 -3.39 6.29 -16.30
N ASP A 390 -4.35 5.51 -16.79
CA ASP A 390 -4.17 4.09 -17.08
C ASP A 390 -3.07 3.86 -18.14
N MET A 391 -2.78 4.87 -18.97
CA MET A 391 -1.70 4.84 -19.97
C MET A 391 -0.28 4.78 -19.38
N ASP A 392 -0.15 4.93 -18.07
CA ASP A 392 1.10 4.65 -17.37
C ASP A 392 1.39 3.15 -17.26
N LEU A 393 0.38 2.30 -17.39
CA LEU A 393 0.54 0.85 -17.43
C LEU A 393 1.11 0.43 -18.79
N ILE A 394 2.17 -0.37 -18.78
CA ILE A 394 2.77 -0.91 -20.01
C ILE A 394 1.76 -1.71 -20.84
N THR A 395 0.92 -2.48 -20.17
CA THR A 395 -0.17 -3.25 -20.76
C THR A 395 -1.11 -2.37 -21.57
N ARG A 396 -1.58 -1.27 -21.00
CA ARG A 396 -2.52 -0.33 -21.65
C ARG A 396 -1.89 0.37 -22.86
N ARG A 397 -0.60 0.71 -22.79
CA ARG A 397 0.13 1.27 -23.93
C ARG A 397 0.23 0.28 -25.09
N ILE A 398 0.47 -1.00 -24.79
CA ILE A 398 0.54 -2.05 -25.82
C ILE A 398 -0.83 -2.32 -26.40
N ILE A 399 -1.85 -2.43 -25.58
CA ILE A 399 -3.25 -2.60 -26.03
C ILE A 399 -3.64 -1.44 -26.95
N GLN A 400 -3.38 -0.20 -26.55
CA GLN A 400 -3.65 0.98 -27.39
C GLN A 400 -2.94 0.92 -28.75
N ARG A 401 -1.71 0.42 -28.76
CA ARG A 401 -0.93 0.25 -30.01
C ARG A 401 -1.50 -0.82 -30.93
N PHE A 402 -2.08 -1.89 -30.37
CA PHE A 402 -2.60 -2.99 -31.16
C PHE A 402 -4.04 -2.78 -31.64
N GLU A 403 -4.87 -2.22 -30.79
CA GLU A 403 -6.33 -2.13 -31.03
C GLU A 403 -6.78 -0.71 -31.42
N GLY A 404 -6.00 0.33 -31.10
CA GLY A 404 -6.38 1.73 -31.29
C GLY A 404 -7.48 2.22 -30.35
N CYS A 405 -8.07 1.32 -29.53
CA CYS A 405 -9.10 1.60 -28.53
C CYS A 405 -8.85 0.82 -27.25
N GLN A 406 -9.65 1.10 -26.22
CA GLN A 406 -9.55 0.48 -24.89
C GLN A 406 -10.92 0.13 -24.32
N ASP A 407 -11.76 -0.47 -25.16
CA ASP A 407 -13.10 -0.88 -24.79
C ASP A 407 -13.04 -2.00 -23.73
N GLU A 408 -14.00 -1.99 -22.82
CA GLU A 408 -14.02 -2.92 -21.67
C GLU A 408 -14.02 -4.41 -22.11
N GLU A 409 -14.70 -4.73 -23.20
CA GLU A 409 -14.74 -6.08 -23.75
C GLU A 409 -13.34 -6.55 -24.22
N ILE A 410 -12.62 -5.65 -24.91
CA ILE A 410 -11.24 -5.88 -25.35
C ILE A 410 -10.33 -6.08 -24.15
N LEU A 411 -10.44 -5.20 -23.14
CA LEU A 411 -9.60 -5.29 -21.93
C LEU A 411 -9.81 -6.63 -21.19
N ARG A 412 -11.04 -7.15 -21.16
CA ARG A 412 -11.33 -8.45 -20.55
C ARG A 412 -10.65 -9.61 -21.28
N GLU A 413 -10.52 -9.54 -22.61
CA GLU A 413 -9.76 -10.53 -23.35
C GLU A 413 -8.26 -10.46 -23.02
N TYR A 414 -7.70 -9.26 -22.89
CA TYR A 414 -6.32 -9.07 -22.47
C TYR A 414 -6.06 -9.48 -21.01
N ALA A 415 -7.08 -9.54 -20.16
CA ALA A 415 -7.00 -10.06 -18.80
C ALA A 415 -7.11 -11.61 -18.74
N ASN A 416 -7.54 -12.26 -19.82
CA ASN A 416 -7.69 -13.71 -19.88
C ASN A 416 -6.39 -14.40 -20.34
N PRO A 417 -5.68 -15.15 -19.46
CA PRO A 417 -4.40 -15.76 -19.79
C PRO A 417 -4.45 -16.82 -20.89
N ASP A 418 -5.63 -17.31 -21.25
CA ASP A 418 -5.84 -18.33 -22.28
C ASP A 418 -6.21 -17.71 -23.65
N SER A 419 -6.30 -16.37 -23.76
CA SER A 419 -6.60 -15.68 -25.01
C SER A 419 -5.34 -15.42 -25.86
N GLU A 420 -5.52 -15.38 -27.18
CA GLU A 420 -4.44 -14.97 -28.10
C GLU A 420 -4.00 -13.52 -27.87
N ARG A 421 -4.92 -12.62 -27.51
CA ARG A 421 -4.62 -11.21 -27.23
C ARG A 421 -3.70 -11.08 -26.04
N TYR A 422 -3.98 -11.81 -24.95
CA TYR A 422 -3.11 -11.86 -23.78
C TYR A 422 -1.69 -12.32 -24.17
N GLN A 423 -1.55 -13.41 -24.91
CA GLN A 423 -0.25 -13.94 -25.31
C GLN A 423 0.52 -12.93 -26.19
N LYS A 424 -0.13 -12.31 -27.17
CA LYS A 424 0.46 -11.26 -28.00
C LYS A 424 0.96 -10.06 -27.16
N MET A 425 0.22 -9.66 -26.16
CA MET A 425 0.62 -8.57 -25.24
C MET A 425 1.86 -8.99 -24.43
N VAL A 426 1.85 -10.18 -23.84
CA VAL A 426 2.99 -10.67 -23.04
C VAL A 426 4.25 -10.78 -23.90
N ASP A 427 4.15 -11.29 -25.13
CA ASP A 427 5.26 -11.37 -26.07
C ASP A 427 5.79 -9.98 -26.48
N ALA A 428 4.89 -9.00 -26.64
CA ALA A 428 5.27 -7.63 -26.93
C ALA A 428 6.01 -6.97 -25.75
N ILE A 429 5.52 -7.17 -24.52
CA ILE A 429 6.20 -6.70 -23.31
C ILE A 429 7.59 -7.33 -23.22
N GLY A 430 7.70 -8.64 -23.39
CA GLY A 430 8.97 -9.36 -23.34
C GLY A 430 10.00 -8.83 -24.33
N ARG A 431 9.57 -8.58 -25.59
CA ARG A 431 10.43 -7.98 -26.63
C ARG A 431 10.84 -6.54 -26.32
N GLU A 432 9.89 -5.71 -25.89
CA GLU A 432 10.17 -4.29 -25.57
C GLU A 432 11.15 -4.14 -24.39
N MET A 433 11.11 -5.11 -23.45
CA MET A 433 11.99 -5.13 -22.28
C MET A 433 13.27 -5.95 -22.49
N ASN A 434 13.46 -6.56 -23.66
CA ASN A 434 14.61 -7.40 -24.00
C ASN A 434 14.78 -8.62 -23.06
N PHE A 435 13.67 -9.24 -22.65
CA PHE A 435 13.72 -10.46 -21.85
C PHE A 435 13.95 -11.69 -22.72
N SER A 436 14.72 -12.67 -22.23
CA SER A 436 14.82 -14.00 -22.87
C SER A 436 13.48 -14.75 -22.81
N SER A 437 12.72 -14.58 -21.75
CA SER A 437 11.32 -15.00 -21.66
C SER A 437 10.57 -14.21 -20.57
N LEU A 438 9.28 -14.04 -20.78
CA LEU A 438 8.35 -13.45 -19.81
C LEU A 438 7.17 -14.39 -19.61
N ARG A 439 6.81 -14.66 -18.36
CA ARG A 439 5.57 -15.34 -17.99
C ARG A 439 5.04 -14.72 -16.71
N TYR A 440 3.82 -14.23 -16.75
CA TYR A 440 3.11 -13.73 -15.58
C TYR A 440 2.50 -14.86 -14.77
N HIS A 441 2.28 -14.61 -13.49
CA HIS A 441 1.49 -15.50 -12.64
C HIS A 441 0.03 -15.53 -13.11
N ARG A 442 -0.63 -16.67 -12.93
CA ARG A 442 -2.07 -16.76 -13.18
C ARG A 442 -2.84 -16.25 -11.98
N LEU A 443 -4.00 -15.61 -12.24
CA LEU A 443 -4.83 -15.03 -11.19
C LEU A 443 -5.36 -16.08 -10.20
N ASP A 444 -5.80 -17.22 -10.70
CA ASP A 444 -6.29 -18.33 -9.90
C ASP A 444 -5.22 -18.90 -8.95
N ASP A 445 -4.00 -19.07 -9.43
CA ASP A 445 -2.88 -19.51 -8.59
C ASP A 445 -2.46 -18.47 -7.55
N MET A 446 -2.46 -17.19 -7.94
CA MET A 446 -2.17 -16.12 -7.01
C MET A 446 -3.23 -16.04 -5.89
N ILE A 447 -4.52 -16.15 -6.21
CA ILE A 447 -5.60 -16.24 -5.24
C ILE A 447 -5.41 -17.46 -4.32
N LYS A 448 -5.08 -18.62 -4.89
CA LYS A 448 -4.78 -19.85 -4.14
C LYS A 448 -3.61 -19.62 -3.17
N SER A 449 -2.58 -18.85 -3.55
CA SER A 449 -1.45 -18.58 -2.68
C SER A 449 -1.82 -17.73 -1.46
N VAL A 450 -2.82 -16.84 -1.57
CA VAL A 450 -3.36 -16.10 -0.42
C VAL A 450 -4.04 -17.04 0.57
N GLY A 451 -4.91 -17.93 0.09
CA GLY A 451 -5.57 -18.93 0.93
C GLY A 451 -6.87 -18.43 1.58
N ILE A 452 -7.45 -17.36 1.07
CA ILE A 452 -8.77 -16.82 1.45
C ILE A 452 -9.72 -17.05 0.29
N ASP A 453 -11.01 -17.19 0.58
CA ASP A 453 -12.05 -17.30 -0.46
C ASP A 453 -11.93 -16.15 -1.47
N ALA A 454 -11.96 -16.50 -2.76
CA ALA A 454 -11.81 -15.56 -3.85
C ALA A 454 -12.88 -14.44 -3.82
N SER A 455 -14.08 -14.74 -3.31
CA SER A 455 -15.16 -13.75 -3.17
C SER A 455 -14.81 -12.61 -2.21
N LYS A 456 -13.91 -12.85 -1.27
CA LYS A 456 -13.44 -11.87 -0.28
C LYS A 456 -12.25 -11.05 -0.73
N LEU A 457 -11.67 -11.34 -1.89
CA LEU A 457 -10.49 -10.68 -2.42
C LEU A 457 -10.84 -9.64 -3.48
N CYS A 458 -10.20 -8.48 -3.41
CA CYS A 458 -10.22 -7.50 -4.49
C CYS A 458 -9.15 -7.83 -5.51
N THR A 459 -9.56 -8.14 -6.74
CA THR A 459 -8.68 -8.45 -7.88
C THR A 459 -8.84 -7.47 -9.04
N TYR A 460 -9.45 -6.32 -8.78
CA TYR A 460 -9.82 -5.32 -9.79
C TYR A 460 -8.66 -4.93 -10.72
N CYS A 461 -7.44 -4.77 -10.20
CA CYS A 461 -6.28 -4.35 -10.99
C CYS A 461 -5.95 -5.29 -12.16
N TRP A 462 -6.35 -6.55 -12.07
CA TRP A 462 -6.04 -7.60 -13.06
C TRP A 462 -7.20 -7.94 -13.98
N ASN A 463 -8.44 -7.92 -13.49
CA ASN A 463 -9.61 -8.43 -14.22
C ASN A 463 -10.78 -7.44 -14.32
N GLY A 464 -10.69 -6.24 -13.72
CA GLY A 464 -11.74 -5.22 -13.73
C GLY A 464 -12.98 -5.57 -12.92
N ARG A 465 -12.99 -6.66 -12.12
CA ARG A 465 -14.15 -7.07 -11.33
C ARG A 465 -14.13 -6.40 -9.95
N GLU A 466 -15.25 -5.83 -9.57
CA GLU A 466 -15.50 -5.21 -8.27
C GLU A 466 -16.04 -6.20 -7.25
#